data_dca577e39cebb5fa86c438968759f5a1
#
_entry.id   dca577e39cebb5fa86c438968759f5a1
#
_cell.length_a   1.000
_cell.length_b   1.000
_cell.length_c   1.000
_cell.angle_alpha   90.00
_cell.angle_beta   90.00
_cell.angle_gamma   90.00
#
_symmetry.space_group_name_H-M   'P 1'
#
loop_
_entity.id
_entity.type
_entity.pdbx_description
1 polymer ?
#
loop_
_entity_poly.entity_id
_entity_poly.type
_entity_poly.pdbx_seq_one_letter_code
_entity_poly.pdbx_strand_id
1 'polypeptide(L)'
;MIIVKNLSVERLDKKIFENINLSLTPGNITILKGKNGSGKTTLLKTILNIIEPSFGSIYWKGKLIKKNLYDFYNHVTYIADTTSSLRKLTIKDNINIWKKFFI
;
A
#
# COMPACT_ATOMS: atom_id res chain seq x y z
N MET A 1 -9.52 -7.65 -7.93
CA MET A 1 -8.67 -8.48 -7.06
C MET A 1 -7.26 -7.88 -7.00
N ILE A 2 -6.70 -7.80 -5.82
CA ILE A 2 -5.31 -7.42 -5.63
C ILE A 2 -4.55 -8.67 -5.20
N ILE A 3 -3.45 -8.97 -5.87
CA ILE A 3 -2.60 -10.10 -5.54
C ILE A 3 -1.22 -9.59 -5.14
N VAL A 4 -0.79 -9.98 -3.95
CA VAL A 4 0.51 -9.62 -3.39
C VAL A 4 1.39 -10.86 -3.39
N LYS A 5 2.55 -10.78 -4.05
CA LYS A 5 3.46 -11.92 -4.19
C LYS A 5 4.84 -11.60 -3.64
N ASN A 6 5.27 -12.38 -2.64
CA ASN A 6 6.62 -12.32 -2.07
C ASN A 6 7.03 -10.90 -1.66
N LEU A 7 6.10 -10.14 -1.11
CA LEU A 7 6.33 -8.75 -0.79
C LEU A 7 7.20 -8.62 0.45
N SER A 8 8.28 -7.84 0.32
CA SER A 8 9.22 -7.61 1.41
C SER A 8 9.64 -6.16 1.43
N VAL A 9 9.82 -5.62 2.63
CA VAL A 9 10.32 -4.25 2.82
C VAL A 9 11.42 -4.26 3.86
N GLU A 10 12.58 -3.69 3.49
CA GLU A 10 13.71 -3.47 4.36
C GLU A 10 14.02 -1.98 4.42
N ARG A 11 14.35 -1.48 5.60
CA ARG A 11 14.76 -0.10 5.80
C ARG A 11 15.86 -0.04 6.84
N LEU A 12 16.95 0.66 6.51
CA LEU A 12 18.10 0.83 7.41
C LEU A 12 18.59 -0.53 7.94
N ASP A 13 18.76 -1.49 7.02
CA ASP A 13 19.21 -2.86 7.30
C ASP A 13 18.27 -3.63 8.24
N LYS A 14 17.03 -3.14 8.40
CA LYS A 14 16.03 -3.81 9.21
C LYS A 14 14.89 -4.29 8.34
N LYS A 15 14.53 -5.56 8.49
CA LYS A 15 13.36 -6.11 7.81
C LYS A 15 12.09 -5.67 8.52
N ILE A 16 11.22 -4.95 7.81
CA ILE A 16 9.92 -4.56 8.35
C ILE A 16 8.95 -5.73 8.21
N PHE A 17 8.93 -6.36 7.04
CA PHE A 17 8.22 -7.62 6.81
C PHE A 17 8.86 -8.34 5.62
N GLU A 18 8.56 -9.62 5.47
CA GLU A 18 9.23 -10.47 4.50
C GLU A 18 8.28 -11.51 3.95
N ASN A 19 8.38 -11.74 2.64
CA ASN A 19 7.65 -12.81 1.93
C ASN A 19 6.15 -12.84 2.20
N ILE A 20 5.52 -11.68 2.17
CA ILE A 20 4.08 -11.59 2.35
C ILE A 20 3.37 -11.98 1.06
N ASN A 21 2.48 -12.95 1.15
CA ASN A 21 1.65 -13.40 0.05
C ASN A 21 0.20 -13.32 0.49
N LEU A 22 -0.62 -12.60 -0.28
CA LEU A 22 -2.04 -12.53 0.02
C LEU A 22 -2.84 -12.12 -1.22
N SER A 23 -4.14 -12.36 -1.16
CA SER A 23 -5.07 -11.97 -2.21
C SER A 23 -6.22 -11.20 -1.57
N LEU A 24 -6.54 -10.05 -2.14
CA LEU A 24 -7.68 -9.24 -1.71
C LEU A 24 -8.76 -9.40 -2.76
N THR A 25 -9.83 -10.09 -2.39
CA THR A 25 -10.88 -10.48 -3.30
C THR A 25 -12.06 -9.52 -3.23
N PRO A 26 -12.67 -9.13 -4.37
CA PRO A 26 -13.86 -8.28 -4.35
C PRO A 26 -14.98 -8.87 -3.48
N GLY A 27 -15.67 -8.00 -2.75
CA GLY A 27 -16.76 -8.40 -1.87
C GLY A 27 -16.34 -8.93 -0.51
N ASN A 28 -15.06 -9.06 -0.25
CA ASN A 28 -14.53 -9.51 1.03
C ASN A 28 -13.87 -8.38 1.79
N ILE A 29 -13.86 -8.52 3.12
CA ILE A 29 -13.17 -7.60 4.01
C ILE A 29 -11.96 -8.32 4.58
N THR A 30 -10.78 -7.74 4.40
CA THR A 30 -9.54 -8.28 4.95
C THR A 30 -9.09 -7.39 6.11
N ILE A 31 -8.81 -8.01 7.24
CA ILE A 31 -8.39 -7.32 8.44
C ILE A 31 -6.93 -7.61 8.73
N LEU A 32 -6.10 -6.56 8.85
CA LEU A 32 -4.72 -6.69 9.30
C LEU A 32 -4.67 -6.48 10.80
N LYS A 33 -4.17 -7.48 11.51
CA LYS A 33 -4.02 -7.42 12.96
C LYS A 33 -2.54 -7.48 13.33
N GLY A 34 -2.19 -6.79 14.39
CA GLY A 34 -0.82 -6.77 14.92
C GLY A 34 -0.66 -5.61 15.88
N LYS A 35 0.41 -5.66 16.64
CA LYS A 35 0.75 -4.58 17.58
C LYS A 35 1.23 -3.35 16.83
N ASN A 36 1.14 -2.20 17.46
CA ASN A 36 1.75 -0.98 16.93
C ASN A 36 3.24 -1.22 16.71
N GLY A 37 3.74 -0.78 15.58
CA GLY A 37 5.14 -1.01 15.22
C GLY A 37 5.41 -2.35 14.56
N SER A 38 4.38 -3.17 14.30
CA SER A 38 4.56 -4.49 13.66
C SER A 38 4.68 -4.42 12.14
N GLY A 39 4.57 -3.24 11.55
CA GLY A 39 4.66 -3.07 10.11
C GLY A 39 3.34 -3.03 9.36
N LYS A 40 2.20 -3.01 10.06
CA LYS A 40 0.88 -2.98 9.42
C LYS A 40 0.70 -1.77 8.51
N THR A 41 1.03 -0.59 9.00
CA THR A 41 0.91 0.64 8.22
C THR A 41 1.86 0.61 7.04
N THR A 42 3.07 0.12 7.24
CA THR A 42 4.05 -0.03 6.16
C THR A 42 3.55 -0.99 5.10
N LEU A 43 2.97 -2.13 5.50
CA LEU A 43 2.42 -3.10 4.56
C LEU A 43 1.29 -2.46 3.74
N LEU A 44 0.37 -1.77 4.40
CA LEU A 44 -0.75 -1.13 3.71
C LEU A 44 -0.25 -0.10 2.70
N LYS A 45 0.67 0.77 3.10
CA LYS A 45 1.24 1.77 2.20
C LYS A 45 2.02 1.14 1.05
N THR A 46 2.63 -0.01 1.27
CA THR A 46 3.35 -0.72 0.22
C THR A 46 2.37 -1.33 -0.79
N ILE A 47 1.26 -1.90 -0.32
CA ILE A 47 0.20 -2.41 -1.20
C ILE A 47 -0.35 -1.29 -2.09
N LEU A 48 -0.44 -0.09 -1.56
CA LEU A 48 -0.92 1.08 -2.30
C LEU A 48 0.17 1.74 -3.15
N ASN A 49 1.36 1.18 -3.14
CA ASN A 49 2.53 1.71 -3.85
C ASN A 49 2.91 3.14 -3.43
N ILE A 50 2.57 3.52 -2.20
CA ILE A 50 3.08 4.74 -1.57
C ILE A 50 4.52 4.51 -1.14
N ILE A 51 4.81 3.31 -0.66
CA ILE A 51 6.15 2.84 -0.32
C ILE A 51 6.55 1.81 -1.35
N GLU A 52 7.73 1.93 -1.94
CA GLU A 52 8.21 0.95 -2.88
C GLU A 52 8.76 -0.26 -2.13
N PRO A 53 8.33 -1.49 -2.49
CA PRO A 53 8.85 -2.69 -1.84
C PRO A 53 10.30 -2.94 -2.22
N SER A 54 11.04 -3.57 -1.31
CA SER A 54 12.41 -4.03 -1.59
C SER A 54 12.39 -5.23 -2.54
N PHE A 55 11.43 -6.13 -2.35
CA PHE A 55 11.22 -7.31 -3.19
C PHE A 55 9.72 -7.58 -3.32
N GLY A 56 9.37 -8.29 -4.38
CA GLY A 56 8.00 -8.73 -4.58
C GLY A 56 7.23 -7.86 -5.55
N SER A 57 6.00 -8.27 -5.81
CA SER A 57 5.15 -7.62 -6.81
C SER A 57 3.70 -7.58 -6.33
N ILE A 58 3.00 -6.57 -6.81
CA ILE A 58 1.59 -6.37 -6.51
C ILE A 58 0.85 -6.23 -7.84
N TYR A 59 -0.23 -7.00 -8.00
CA TYR A 59 -1.04 -7.00 -9.20
C TYR A 59 -2.46 -6.56 -8.88
N TRP A 60 -3.05 -5.82 -9.78
CA TRP A 60 -4.45 -5.42 -9.73
C TRP A 60 -5.07 -5.67 -11.11
N LYS A 61 -6.17 -6.40 -11.13
CA LYS A 61 -6.80 -6.83 -12.38
C LYS A 61 -5.82 -7.53 -13.33
N GLY A 62 -4.92 -8.32 -12.77
CA GLY A 62 -3.91 -9.06 -13.54
C GLY A 62 -2.76 -8.25 -14.05
N LYS A 63 -2.64 -6.97 -13.69
CA LYS A 63 -1.58 -6.08 -14.15
C LYS A 63 -0.76 -5.57 -12.98
N LEU A 64 0.54 -5.37 -13.20
CA LEU A 64 1.41 -4.77 -12.19
C LEU A 64 0.90 -3.39 -11.81
N ILE A 65 0.72 -3.15 -10.51
CA ILE A 65 0.21 -1.87 -10.02
C ILE A 65 1.10 -0.72 -10.45
N LYS A 66 2.41 -0.83 -10.33
CA LYS A 66 3.30 0.28 -10.63
C LYS A 66 3.33 0.68 -12.10
N LYS A 67 2.80 -0.15 -12.99
CA LYS A 67 2.65 0.21 -14.41
C LYS A 67 1.26 0.75 -14.72
N ASN A 68 0.35 0.74 -13.75
CA ASN A 68 -1.03 1.15 -13.93
C ASN A 68 -1.53 2.02 -12.78
N LEU A 69 -0.64 2.84 -12.21
CA LEU A 69 -0.94 3.61 -11.00
C LEU A 69 -2.10 4.59 -11.18
N TYR A 70 -2.19 5.24 -12.33
CA TYR A 70 -3.25 6.19 -12.56
C TYR A 70 -4.63 5.54 -12.44
N ASP A 71 -4.81 4.41 -13.13
CA ASP A 71 -6.07 3.69 -13.10
C ASP A 71 -6.35 3.12 -11.70
N PHE A 72 -5.33 2.55 -11.07
CA PHE A 72 -5.46 2.00 -9.72
C PHE A 72 -5.93 3.07 -8.74
N TYR A 73 -5.29 4.24 -8.72
CA TYR A 73 -5.62 5.30 -7.77
C TYR A 73 -6.98 5.94 -8.03
N ASN A 74 -7.53 5.80 -9.21
CA ASN A 74 -8.90 6.25 -9.49
C ASN A 74 -9.96 5.31 -8.90
N HIS A 75 -9.56 4.10 -8.50
CA HIS A 75 -10.48 3.09 -7.95
C HIS A 75 -10.24 2.79 -6.48
N VAL A 76 -9.32 3.47 -5.83
CA VAL A 76 -8.93 3.16 -4.45
C VAL A 76 -9.02 4.43 -3.60
N THR A 77 -9.52 4.26 -2.38
CA THR A 77 -9.54 5.32 -1.38
C THR A 77 -8.77 4.85 -0.15
N TYR A 78 -7.87 5.69 0.32
CA TYR A 78 -7.11 5.43 1.54
C TYR A 78 -7.58 6.37 2.65
N ILE A 79 -8.00 5.78 3.77
CA ILE A 79 -8.43 6.55 4.93
C ILE A 79 -7.45 6.24 6.06
N ALA A 80 -6.65 7.24 6.43
CA ALA A 80 -5.66 7.09 7.49
C ALA A 80 -6.30 7.38 8.84
N ASP A 81 -5.87 6.63 9.86
CA ASP A 81 -6.29 6.85 11.24
C ASP A 81 -5.42 7.94 11.86
N THR A 82 -5.55 9.15 11.34
CA THR A 82 -4.81 10.31 11.84
C THR A 82 -5.75 11.49 11.95
N THR A 83 -5.33 12.51 12.68
CA THR A 83 -6.06 13.77 12.76
C THR A 83 -5.80 14.65 11.53
N SER A 84 -4.98 14.18 10.61
CA SER A 84 -4.64 14.93 9.41
C SER A 84 -5.86 15.16 8.53
N SER A 85 -5.97 16.35 7.95
CA SER A 85 -7.00 16.66 6.97
C SER A 85 -6.88 15.81 5.71
N LEU A 86 -5.73 15.21 5.46
CA LEU A 86 -5.48 14.39 4.28
C LEU A 86 -6.21 13.07 4.30
N ARG A 87 -6.69 12.63 5.45
CA ARG A 87 -7.35 11.32 5.59
C ARG A 87 -8.62 11.17 4.76
N LYS A 88 -9.27 12.28 4.40
CA LYS A 88 -10.51 12.27 3.62
C LYS A 88 -10.28 12.37 2.12
N LEU A 89 -9.03 12.48 1.70
CA LEU A 89 -8.68 12.58 0.29
C LEU A 89 -8.52 11.18 -0.31
N THR A 90 -8.70 11.08 -1.62
CA THR A 90 -8.41 9.83 -2.32
C THR A 90 -6.92 9.53 -2.24
N ILE A 91 -6.53 8.28 -2.53
CA ILE A 91 -5.11 7.91 -2.56
C ILE A 91 -4.36 8.76 -3.59
N LYS A 92 -4.98 9.01 -4.74
CA LYS A 92 -4.41 9.86 -5.77
C LYS A 92 -4.08 11.25 -5.23
N ASP A 93 -5.03 11.88 -4.53
CA ASP A 93 -4.84 13.19 -3.96
C ASP A 93 -3.75 13.19 -2.89
N ASN A 94 -3.75 12.20 -2.01
CA ASN A 94 -2.73 12.07 -0.97
C ASN A 94 -1.34 11.92 -1.57
N ILE A 95 -1.19 11.11 -2.59
CA ILE A 95 0.11 10.90 -3.24
C ILE A 95 0.59 12.17 -3.92
N ASN A 96 -0.29 12.89 -4.59
CA ASN A 96 0.08 14.14 -5.24
C ASN A 96 0.57 15.17 -4.22
N ILE A 97 -0.09 15.26 -3.05
CA ILE A 97 0.32 16.15 -1.97
C ILE A 97 1.68 15.70 -1.43
N TRP A 98 1.87 14.41 -1.21
CA TRP A 98 3.13 13.89 -0.67
C TRP A 98 4.28 14.09 -1.65
N LYS A 99 4.07 13.88 -2.94
CA LYS A 99 5.07 14.17 -3.96
C LYS A 99 5.49 15.64 -3.94
N LYS A 100 4.54 16.54 -3.68
CA LYS A 100 4.82 17.97 -3.61
C LYS A 100 5.72 18.33 -2.43
N PHE A 101 5.57 17.64 -1.28
CA PHE A 101 6.27 17.99 -0.04
C PHE A 101 7.45 17.09 0.32
N PHE A 102 7.51 15.87 -0.20
CA PHE A 102 8.47 14.85 0.24
C PHE A 102 9.35 14.26 -0.86
N ILE A 103 9.16 14.65 -2.09
CA ILE A 103 9.95 14.15 -3.22
C ILE A 103 10.65 15.30 -3.95
#